data_b74b13abdd61de973ffbcb2a86d0d12a
#
_entry.id   b74b13abdd61de973ffbcb2a86d0d12a
#
_cell.length_a   1.000
_cell.length_b   1.000
_cell.length_c   1.000
_cell.angle_alpha   90.00
_cell.angle_beta   90.00
_cell.angle_gamma   90.00
#
_symmetry.space_group_name_H-M   'P 1'
#
loop_
_entity.id
_entity.type
_entity.pdbx_description
1 polymer ?
#
loop_
_entity_poly.entity_id
_entity_poly.type
_entity_poly.pdbx_seq_one_letter_code
_entity_poly.pdbx_strand_id
1 'polypeptide(L)'
;MSSLEELMEKAKDLRADGHSSGQIADEMSLSVDTVTWLLTQSKTNTAVPKDVHIDWTTVSSNATLLGGMASMMSAYFDAETGGEEEIDTVVGISISGVPLATLIAAEEGLDLSIYHPSKHSAESGPGCISGNFSKVSGKRCILVDDVITSGNTLKELVAYLRRHNATPVAVLVIFDKRGMTEVDGVPVYSLFSIRLVD
;
A
#
# COMPACT_ATOMS: atom_id res chain seq x y z
N MET A 1 5.70 -17.39 13.74
CA MET A 1 5.95 -16.01 14.21
C MET A 1 7.40 -15.72 13.91
N SER A 2 7.68 -14.75 13.04
CA SER A 2 9.06 -14.35 12.76
C SER A 2 9.70 -13.78 14.01
N SER A 3 10.87 -14.29 14.40
CA SER A 3 11.64 -13.72 15.50
C SER A 3 12.20 -12.35 15.12
N LEU A 4 12.56 -11.53 16.10
CA LEU A 4 13.24 -10.25 15.83
C LEU A 4 14.53 -10.45 15.02
N GLU A 5 15.24 -11.54 15.28
CA GLU A 5 16.48 -11.90 14.58
C GLU A 5 16.23 -12.20 13.10
N GLU A 6 15.14 -12.93 12.79
CA GLU A 6 14.72 -13.20 11.40
C GLU A 6 14.34 -11.91 10.66
N LEU A 7 13.65 -10.98 11.32
CA LEU A 7 13.33 -9.68 10.71
C LEU A 7 14.59 -8.83 10.46
N MET A 8 15.56 -8.87 11.36
CA MET A 8 16.83 -8.19 11.18
C MET A 8 17.67 -8.78 10.03
N GLU A 9 17.69 -10.11 9.90
CA GLU A 9 18.36 -10.82 8.81
C GLU A 9 17.72 -10.48 7.47
N LYS A 10 16.37 -10.62 7.35
CA LYS A 10 15.62 -10.25 6.16
C LYS A 10 15.86 -8.79 5.74
N ALA A 11 15.86 -7.85 6.68
CA ALA A 11 16.14 -6.43 6.38
C ALA A 11 17.57 -6.22 5.83
N LYS A 12 18.57 -6.95 6.37
CA LYS A 12 19.96 -6.88 5.89
C LYS A 12 20.13 -7.50 4.51
N ASP A 13 19.46 -8.62 4.23
CA ASP A 13 19.52 -9.27 2.94
C ASP A 13 18.92 -8.37 1.86
N LEU A 14 17.72 -7.81 2.09
CA LEU A 14 17.11 -6.84 1.18
C LEU A 14 18.00 -5.61 0.96
N ARG A 15 18.72 -5.15 1.99
CA ARG A 15 19.67 -4.05 1.85
C ARG A 15 20.88 -4.46 1.00
N ALA A 16 21.39 -5.69 1.14
CA ALA A 16 22.50 -6.21 0.36
C ALA A 16 22.11 -6.38 -1.11
N ASP A 17 20.84 -6.69 -1.38
CA ASP A 17 20.26 -6.76 -2.73
C ASP A 17 19.99 -5.37 -3.35
N GLY A 18 20.32 -4.28 -2.65
CA GLY A 18 20.28 -2.92 -3.17
C GLY A 18 18.99 -2.16 -2.87
N HIS A 19 18.07 -2.71 -2.09
CA HIS A 19 16.82 -2.02 -1.73
C HIS A 19 17.06 -0.80 -0.83
N SER A 20 16.33 0.28 -1.09
CA SER A 20 16.27 1.44 -0.20
C SER A 20 15.51 1.12 1.09
N SER A 21 15.70 1.93 2.16
CA SER A 21 14.93 1.73 3.40
C SER A 21 13.41 1.82 3.19
N GLY A 22 12.96 2.63 2.23
CA GLY A 22 11.54 2.73 1.86
C GLY A 22 11.02 1.46 1.20
N GLN A 23 11.77 0.88 0.27
CA GLN A 23 11.42 -0.39 -0.38
C GLN A 23 11.42 -1.55 0.61
N ILE A 24 12.40 -1.61 1.52
CA ILE A 24 12.46 -2.61 2.59
C ILE A 24 11.25 -2.46 3.53
N ALA A 25 10.86 -1.23 3.85
CA ALA A 25 9.70 -0.95 4.69
C ALA A 25 8.41 -1.49 4.07
N ASP A 26 8.22 -1.30 2.76
CA ASP A 26 7.07 -1.84 2.04
C ASP A 26 7.12 -3.37 1.98
N GLU A 27 8.27 -3.95 1.59
CA GLU A 27 8.45 -5.41 1.48
C GLU A 27 8.25 -6.15 2.82
N MET A 28 8.53 -5.48 3.93
CA MET A 28 8.36 -6.03 5.27
C MET A 28 7.07 -5.58 5.96
N SER A 29 6.25 -4.75 5.31
CA SER A 29 5.06 -4.14 5.93
C SER A 29 5.37 -3.42 7.26
N LEU A 30 6.53 -2.77 7.33
CA LEU A 30 7.02 -2.03 8.50
C LEU A 30 7.13 -0.53 8.19
N SER A 31 7.25 0.29 9.24
CA SER A 31 7.60 1.70 9.07
C SER A 31 9.08 1.86 8.68
N VAL A 32 9.40 2.95 7.97
CA VAL A 32 10.81 3.27 7.62
C VAL A 32 11.67 3.43 8.88
N ASP A 33 11.09 3.95 9.96
CA ASP A 33 11.79 4.10 11.25
C ASP A 33 12.14 2.74 11.83
N THR A 34 11.22 1.78 11.79
CA THR A 34 11.47 0.40 12.24
C THR A 34 12.55 -0.28 11.40
N VAL A 35 12.50 -0.15 10.08
CA VAL A 35 13.52 -0.70 9.19
C VAL A 35 14.89 -0.07 9.47
N THR A 36 14.95 1.25 9.64
CA THR A 36 16.18 1.95 9.97
C THR A 36 16.75 1.43 11.30
N TRP A 37 15.89 1.22 12.28
CA TRP A 37 16.27 0.63 13.57
C TRP A 37 16.79 -0.81 13.40
N LEU A 38 16.11 -1.69 12.66
CA LEU A 38 16.55 -3.07 12.37
C LEU A 38 17.94 -3.10 11.73
N LEU A 39 18.21 -2.20 10.78
CA LEU A 39 19.48 -2.12 10.07
C LEU A 39 20.63 -1.54 10.91
N THR A 40 20.31 -0.75 11.95
CA THR A 40 21.33 -0.03 12.76
C THR A 40 21.56 -0.62 14.14
N GLN A 41 20.81 -1.62 14.56
CA GLN A 41 20.80 -2.23 15.90
C GLN A 41 22.19 -2.62 16.44
N SER A 42 23.15 -2.90 15.59
CA SER A 42 24.52 -3.22 16.03
C SER A 42 25.31 -2.00 16.55
N LYS A 43 24.76 -0.78 16.45
CA LYS A 43 25.49 0.47 16.70
C LYS A 43 24.87 1.44 17.71
N THR A 44 23.59 1.28 18.06
CA THR A 44 22.89 2.25 18.92
C THR A 44 21.94 1.57 19.91
N ASN A 45 22.01 1.99 21.16
CA ASN A 45 21.13 1.54 22.25
C ASN A 45 19.80 2.32 22.24
N THR A 46 19.16 2.41 21.05
CA THR A 46 17.89 3.12 20.87
C THR A 46 16.72 2.23 21.21
N ALA A 47 15.65 2.82 21.78
CA ALA A 47 14.42 2.11 22.09
C ALA A 47 13.82 1.45 20.84
N VAL A 48 13.30 0.24 21.00
CA VAL A 48 12.60 -0.50 19.93
C VAL A 48 11.41 0.32 19.47
N PRO A 49 11.28 0.65 18.16
CA PRO A 49 10.08 1.30 17.67
C PRO A 49 8.85 0.43 17.91
N LYS A 50 7.74 1.06 18.32
CA LYS A 50 6.45 0.36 18.44
C LYS A 50 5.88 0.18 17.03
N ASP A 51 5.96 -1.04 16.51
CA ASP A 51 5.43 -1.41 15.20
C ASP A 51 4.90 -2.85 15.21
N VAL A 52 4.10 -3.21 14.23
CA VAL A 52 3.57 -4.56 14.04
C VAL A 52 3.98 -5.07 12.68
N HIS A 53 4.70 -6.18 12.65
CA HIS A 53 4.96 -6.90 11.40
C HIS A 53 3.73 -7.75 11.05
N ILE A 54 3.28 -7.65 9.80
CA ILE A 54 2.16 -8.42 9.27
C ILE A 54 2.72 -9.41 8.25
N ASP A 55 2.76 -10.68 8.63
CA ASP A 55 3.08 -11.75 7.70
C ASP A 55 1.77 -12.31 7.12
N TRP A 56 1.50 -11.96 5.88
CA TRP A 56 0.36 -12.46 5.12
C TRP A 56 0.79 -13.22 3.85
N THR A 57 2.06 -13.66 3.82
CA THR A 57 2.70 -14.33 2.69
C THR A 57 1.91 -15.57 2.23
N THR A 58 1.28 -16.31 3.16
CA THR A 58 0.41 -17.44 2.83
C THR A 58 -0.72 -17.05 1.87
N VAL A 59 -1.26 -15.85 2.00
CA VAL A 59 -2.34 -15.34 1.13
C VAL A 59 -1.76 -14.69 -0.11
N SER A 60 -0.79 -13.80 0.04
CA SER A 60 -0.23 -13.01 -1.08
C SER A 60 0.51 -13.85 -2.12
N SER A 61 1.11 -14.96 -1.71
CA SER A 61 1.81 -15.89 -2.62
C SER A 61 0.87 -16.83 -3.37
N ASN A 62 -0.42 -16.87 -3.03
CA ASN A 62 -1.41 -17.74 -3.67
C ASN A 62 -2.45 -16.91 -4.43
N ALA A 63 -2.43 -16.98 -5.77
CA ALA A 63 -3.29 -16.15 -6.62
C ALA A 63 -4.79 -16.34 -6.34
N THR A 64 -5.23 -17.54 -5.96
CA THR A 64 -6.65 -17.79 -5.62
C THR A 64 -7.05 -17.11 -4.32
N LEU A 65 -6.19 -17.20 -3.29
CA LEU A 65 -6.44 -16.52 -2.00
C LEU A 65 -6.38 -15.01 -2.15
N LEU A 66 -5.41 -14.51 -2.93
CA LEU A 66 -5.29 -13.09 -3.24
C LEU A 66 -6.52 -12.56 -3.99
N GLY A 67 -7.07 -13.35 -4.94
CA GLY A 67 -8.32 -13.05 -5.62
C GLY A 67 -9.49 -12.91 -4.63
N GLY A 68 -9.60 -13.83 -3.66
CA GLY A 68 -10.60 -13.74 -2.60
C GLY A 68 -10.47 -12.47 -1.76
N MET A 69 -9.23 -12.02 -1.47
CA MET A 69 -9.01 -10.74 -0.78
C MET A 69 -9.46 -9.55 -1.63
N ALA A 70 -9.14 -9.55 -2.93
CA ALA A 70 -9.57 -8.50 -3.87
C ALA A 70 -11.10 -8.41 -3.93
N SER A 71 -11.79 -9.55 -4.11
CA SER A 71 -13.27 -9.59 -4.10
C SER A 71 -13.87 -9.11 -2.77
N MET A 72 -13.26 -9.44 -1.63
CA MET A 72 -13.71 -8.90 -0.33
C MET A 72 -13.54 -7.38 -0.23
N MET A 73 -12.45 -6.81 -0.80
CA MET A 73 -12.24 -5.37 -0.82
C MET A 73 -13.30 -4.67 -1.66
N SER A 74 -13.62 -5.17 -2.87
CA SER A 74 -14.71 -4.66 -3.72
C SER A 74 -16.06 -4.77 -3.02
N ALA A 75 -16.41 -5.94 -2.51
CA ALA A 75 -17.69 -6.17 -1.84
C ALA A 75 -17.88 -5.28 -0.60
N TYR A 76 -16.81 -5.02 0.16
CA TYR A 76 -16.86 -4.11 1.31
C TYR A 76 -17.10 -2.67 0.85
N PHE A 77 -16.38 -2.21 -0.17
CA PHE A 77 -16.57 -0.88 -0.75
C PHE A 77 -18.01 -0.68 -1.24
N ASP A 78 -18.54 -1.64 -2.00
CA ASP A 78 -19.92 -1.58 -2.50
C ASP A 78 -20.96 -1.58 -1.37
N ALA A 79 -20.74 -2.37 -0.33
CA ALA A 79 -21.64 -2.39 0.83
C ALA A 79 -21.69 -1.04 1.57
N GLU A 80 -20.55 -0.35 1.70
CA GLU A 80 -20.45 0.94 2.39
C GLU A 80 -20.97 2.11 1.52
N THR A 81 -20.84 2.03 0.20
CA THR A 81 -21.25 3.08 -0.74
C THR A 81 -22.64 2.84 -1.35
N GLY A 82 -23.24 1.69 -1.09
CA GLY A 82 -24.50 1.26 -1.72
C GLY A 82 -24.34 0.85 -3.18
N GLY A 83 -23.13 0.70 -3.68
CA GLY A 83 -22.81 0.34 -5.08
C GLY A 83 -23.15 1.44 -6.08
N GLU A 84 -23.34 2.68 -5.62
CA GLU A 84 -23.76 3.82 -6.48
C GLU A 84 -22.54 4.65 -6.97
N GLU A 85 -21.34 4.37 -6.48
CA GLU A 85 -20.14 5.12 -6.88
C GLU A 85 -19.65 4.72 -8.27
N GLU A 86 -19.62 5.68 -9.16
CA GLU A 86 -19.05 5.49 -10.50
C GLU A 86 -17.52 5.51 -10.43
N ILE A 87 -16.89 4.45 -10.87
CA ILE A 87 -15.42 4.30 -10.91
C ILE A 87 -14.98 4.01 -12.34
N ASP A 88 -13.94 4.69 -12.80
CA ASP A 88 -13.38 4.49 -14.14
C ASP A 88 -12.08 3.65 -14.08
N THR A 89 -11.31 3.80 -13.01
CA THR A 89 -9.93 3.28 -12.96
C THR A 89 -9.55 2.83 -11.55
N VAL A 90 -8.93 1.67 -11.48
CA VAL A 90 -8.24 1.19 -10.28
C VAL A 90 -6.76 1.57 -10.37
N VAL A 91 -6.24 2.24 -9.35
CA VAL A 91 -4.83 2.66 -9.26
C VAL A 91 -4.12 1.80 -8.21
N GLY A 92 -3.30 0.86 -8.67
CA GLY A 92 -2.46 0.04 -7.80
C GLY A 92 -1.18 0.77 -7.40
N ILE A 93 -0.87 0.79 -6.12
CA ILE A 93 0.39 1.34 -5.61
C ILE A 93 1.46 0.26 -5.71
N SER A 94 2.56 0.55 -6.41
CA SER A 94 3.63 -0.43 -6.55
C SER A 94 4.44 -0.59 -5.24
N ILE A 95 4.76 -1.83 -4.82
CA ILE A 95 4.63 -3.08 -5.60
C ILE A 95 3.38 -3.86 -5.18
N SER A 96 3.06 -3.92 -3.91
CA SER A 96 2.08 -4.84 -3.29
C SER A 96 0.63 -4.55 -3.67
N GLY A 97 0.27 -3.30 -3.90
CA GLY A 97 -1.08 -2.93 -4.34
C GLY A 97 -1.40 -3.32 -5.78
N VAL A 98 -0.38 -3.55 -6.64
CA VAL A 98 -0.60 -3.83 -8.08
C VAL A 98 -1.35 -5.15 -8.32
N PRO A 99 -0.98 -6.28 -7.71
CA PRO A 99 -1.73 -7.53 -7.91
C PRO A 99 -3.20 -7.40 -7.48
N LEU A 100 -3.47 -6.75 -6.35
CA LEU A 100 -4.83 -6.52 -5.85
C LEU A 100 -5.63 -5.63 -6.81
N ALA A 101 -5.05 -4.50 -7.23
CA ALA A 101 -5.67 -3.58 -8.18
C ALA A 101 -5.96 -4.27 -9.52
N THR A 102 -5.07 -5.15 -10.00
CA THR A 102 -5.27 -5.91 -11.23
C THR A 102 -6.47 -6.86 -11.11
N LEU A 103 -6.61 -7.55 -9.98
CA LEU A 103 -7.71 -8.47 -9.73
C LEU A 103 -9.04 -7.72 -9.61
N ILE A 104 -9.08 -6.60 -8.85
CA ILE A 104 -10.25 -5.74 -8.74
C ILE A 104 -10.64 -5.19 -10.12
N ALA A 105 -9.70 -4.63 -10.88
CA ALA A 105 -9.99 -4.09 -12.20
C ALA A 105 -10.52 -5.16 -13.17
N ALA A 106 -10.01 -6.39 -13.10
CA ALA A 106 -10.49 -7.50 -13.91
C ALA A 106 -11.90 -7.97 -13.52
N GLU A 107 -12.21 -8.01 -12.23
CA GLU A 107 -13.52 -8.42 -11.71
C GLU A 107 -14.60 -7.39 -12.05
N GLU A 108 -14.31 -6.10 -11.87
CA GLU A 108 -15.25 -5.00 -12.07
C GLU A 108 -15.28 -4.46 -13.51
N GLY A 109 -14.39 -4.94 -14.40
CA GLY A 109 -14.30 -4.46 -15.79
C GLY A 109 -13.79 -3.03 -15.91
N LEU A 110 -12.94 -2.59 -14.98
CA LEU A 110 -12.39 -1.24 -14.90
C LEU A 110 -11.00 -1.11 -15.56
N ASP A 111 -10.59 0.10 -15.85
CA ASP A 111 -9.24 0.40 -16.29
C ASP A 111 -8.23 0.21 -15.14
N LEU A 112 -6.99 -0.17 -15.49
CA LEU A 112 -5.89 -0.30 -14.54
C LEU A 112 -4.84 0.78 -14.76
N SER A 113 -4.44 1.45 -13.68
CA SER A 113 -3.25 2.31 -13.60
C SER A 113 -2.30 1.84 -12.52
N ILE A 114 -1.01 2.14 -12.67
CA ILE A 114 0.01 1.81 -11.67
C ILE A 114 0.73 3.08 -11.26
N TYR A 115 0.76 3.31 -9.94
CA TYR A 115 1.50 4.41 -9.34
C TYR A 115 2.82 3.94 -8.73
N HIS A 116 3.91 4.61 -9.09
CA HIS A 116 5.23 4.41 -8.50
C HIS A 116 5.51 5.53 -7.50
N PRO A 117 5.55 5.23 -6.18
CA PRO A 117 5.84 6.23 -5.16
C PRO A 117 7.25 6.82 -5.27
N SER A 118 7.42 8.07 -4.85
CA SER A 118 8.71 8.78 -4.84
C SER A 118 9.80 8.02 -4.05
N LYS A 119 9.43 7.35 -2.97
CA LYS A 119 10.35 6.54 -2.14
C LYS A 119 10.98 5.33 -2.86
N HIS A 120 10.42 4.91 -4.01
CA HIS A 120 10.95 3.84 -4.86
C HIS A 120 11.87 4.35 -5.96
N SER A 121 11.94 5.67 -6.17
CA SER A 121 12.84 6.26 -7.16
C SER A 121 14.28 6.22 -6.67
N ALA A 122 15.20 5.78 -7.53
CA ALA A 122 16.64 5.83 -7.27
C ALA A 122 17.17 7.28 -7.25
N GLU A 123 16.50 8.17 -7.98
CA GLU A 123 16.73 9.61 -7.98
C GLU A 123 15.58 10.28 -7.22
N SER A 124 15.87 11.36 -6.48
CA SER A 124 14.90 12.11 -5.67
C SER A 124 13.85 12.82 -6.54
N GLY A 125 13.01 12.03 -7.21
CA GLY A 125 11.93 12.49 -8.08
C GLY A 125 10.56 12.31 -7.42
N PRO A 126 9.52 13.06 -7.90
CA PRO A 126 8.15 12.83 -7.46
C PRO A 126 7.66 11.46 -7.94
N GLY A 127 6.68 10.90 -7.22
CA GLY A 127 5.99 9.70 -7.69
C GLY A 127 5.25 9.95 -9.01
N CYS A 128 5.02 8.89 -9.76
CA CYS A 128 4.42 9.00 -11.10
C CYS A 128 3.51 7.80 -11.44
N ILE A 129 2.56 8.04 -12.34
CA ILE A 129 1.79 6.98 -13.01
C ILE A 129 2.63 6.39 -14.15
N SER A 130 2.63 5.07 -14.26
CA SER A 130 3.27 4.34 -15.37
C SER A 130 2.61 4.68 -16.71
N GLY A 131 3.42 5.05 -17.70
CA GLY A 131 2.93 5.39 -19.03
C GLY A 131 2.41 4.19 -19.86
N ASN A 132 2.63 2.96 -19.39
CA ASN A 132 2.21 1.72 -20.08
C ASN A 132 0.79 1.28 -19.72
N PHE A 133 0.15 1.93 -18.76
CA PHE A 133 -1.19 1.61 -18.28
C PHE A 133 -2.16 2.77 -18.54
N SER A 134 -3.40 2.65 -18.05
CA SER A 134 -4.42 3.65 -18.28
C SER A 134 -4.03 5.01 -17.71
N LYS A 135 -4.37 6.08 -18.45
CA LYS A 135 -4.23 7.46 -17.97
C LYS A 135 -5.34 7.77 -16.96
N VAL A 136 -5.03 8.62 -15.98
CA VAL A 136 -5.97 8.97 -14.90
C VAL A 136 -6.72 10.28 -15.12
N SER A 137 -6.27 11.13 -16.07
CA SER A 137 -6.85 12.45 -16.28
C SER A 137 -8.34 12.40 -16.64
N GLY A 138 -9.16 13.12 -15.90
CA GLY A 138 -10.62 13.17 -16.06
C GLY A 138 -11.36 11.97 -15.47
N LYS A 139 -10.66 11.03 -14.82
CA LYS A 139 -11.22 9.78 -14.32
C LYS A 139 -11.47 9.80 -12.82
N ARG A 140 -12.46 9.02 -12.41
CA ARG A 140 -12.78 8.68 -11.02
C ARG A 140 -11.98 7.44 -10.63
N CYS A 141 -11.11 7.56 -9.65
CA CYS A 141 -10.10 6.55 -9.31
C CYS A 141 -10.30 6.01 -7.90
N ILE A 142 -10.27 4.68 -7.74
CA ILE A 142 -9.99 4.04 -6.46
C ILE A 142 -8.50 3.71 -6.35
N LEU A 143 -7.94 3.89 -5.15
CA LEU A 143 -6.54 3.65 -4.84
C LEU A 143 -6.42 2.36 -4.06
N VAL A 144 -5.52 1.48 -4.46
CA VAL A 144 -5.39 0.14 -3.87
C VAL A 144 -3.98 -0.11 -3.38
N ASP A 145 -3.86 -0.54 -2.13
CA ASP A 145 -2.62 -1.01 -1.52
C ASP A 145 -2.91 -2.19 -0.58
N ASP A 146 -1.88 -2.85 -0.06
CA ASP A 146 -2.05 -3.92 0.93
C ASP A 146 -2.05 -3.37 2.36
N VAL A 147 -1.14 -2.45 2.71
CA VAL A 147 -0.94 -1.99 4.09
C VAL A 147 -0.77 -0.47 4.18
N ILE A 148 -1.52 0.16 5.08
CA ILE A 148 -1.24 1.53 5.52
C ILE A 148 -0.28 1.48 6.72
N THR A 149 0.97 1.95 6.52
CA THR A 149 1.96 2.10 7.60
C THR A 149 2.00 3.53 8.13
N SER A 150 2.26 4.53 7.30
CA SER A 150 2.29 5.96 7.65
C SER A 150 1.22 6.78 6.95
N GLY A 151 0.69 6.28 5.83
CA GLY A 151 -0.24 6.99 4.95
C GLY A 151 0.42 8.03 4.03
N ASN A 152 1.73 8.23 4.09
CA ASN A 152 2.42 9.24 3.28
C ASN A 152 2.32 8.96 1.78
N THR A 153 2.44 7.71 1.36
CA THR A 153 2.28 7.29 -0.04
C THR A 153 0.89 7.61 -0.57
N LEU A 154 -0.15 7.37 0.26
CA LEU A 154 -1.54 7.68 -0.11
C LEU A 154 -1.75 9.18 -0.27
N LYS A 155 -1.22 10.01 0.65
CA LYS A 155 -1.28 11.48 0.52
C LYS A 155 -0.58 11.96 -0.76
N GLU A 156 0.59 11.41 -1.04
CA GLU A 156 1.33 11.72 -2.27
C GLU A 156 0.49 11.40 -3.52
N LEU A 157 -0.13 10.20 -3.57
CA LEU A 157 -0.96 9.78 -4.69
C LEU A 157 -2.25 10.60 -4.82
N VAL A 158 -2.96 10.89 -3.73
CA VAL A 158 -4.14 11.77 -3.74
C VAL A 158 -3.78 13.14 -4.31
N ALA A 159 -2.68 13.74 -3.84
CA ALA A 159 -2.19 15.02 -4.36
C ALA A 159 -1.78 14.92 -5.85
N TYR A 160 -1.15 13.81 -6.25
CA TYR A 160 -0.80 13.54 -7.65
C TYR A 160 -2.04 13.50 -8.54
N LEU A 161 -3.05 12.69 -8.18
CA LEU A 161 -4.28 12.52 -8.96
C LEU A 161 -5.01 13.85 -9.16
N ARG A 162 -5.17 14.64 -8.09
CA ARG A 162 -5.82 15.95 -8.16
C ARG A 162 -5.07 16.92 -9.09
N ARG A 163 -3.73 16.95 -9.03
CA ARG A 163 -2.91 17.77 -9.94
C ARG A 163 -3.03 17.34 -11.41
N HIS A 164 -3.37 16.08 -11.67
CA HIS A 164 -3.55 15.53 -13.01
C HIS A 164 -5.03 15.47 -13.43
N ASN A 165 -5.89 16.28 -12.79
CA ASN A 165 -7.31 16.38 -13.10
C ASN A 165 -8.05 15.03 -12.98
N ALA A 166 -7.64 14.18 -12.04
CA ALA A 166 -8.35 12.96 -11.66
C ALA A 166 -9.06 13.15 -10.32
N THR A 167 -10.13 12.41 -10.10
CA THR A 167 -10.91 12.43 -8.86
C THR A 167 -10.60 11.17 -8.05
N PRO A 168 -9.81 11.23 -6.97
CA PRO A 168 -9.69 10.12 -6.04
C PRO A 168 -11.01 9.94 -5.28
N VAL A 169 -11.62 8.76 -5.38
CA VAL A 169 -12.93 8.44 -4.80
C VAL A 169 -12.77 7.73 -3.47
N ALA A 170 -11.92 6.72 -3.41
CA ALA A 170 -11.70 5.91 -2.23
C ALA A 170 -10.31 5.31 -2.19
N VAL A 171 -9.87 4.92 -1.00
CA VAL A 171 -8.70 4.09 -0.74
C VAL A 171 -9.16 2.75 -0.22
N LEU A 172 -8.78 1.66 -0.88
CA LEU A 172 -9.04 0.29 -0.45
C LEU A 172 -7.74 -0.36 -0.02
N VAL A 173 -7.70 -0.92 1.19
CA VAL A 173 -6.53 -1.62 1.73
C VAL A 173 -6.94 -2.86 2.50
N ILE A 174 -6.02 -3.83 2.60
CA ILE A 174 -6.24 -5.00 3.44
C ILE A 174 -6.02 -4.63 4.92
N PHE A 175 -4.87 -4.02 5.24
CA PHE A 175 -4.46 -3.73 6.61
C PHE A 175 -4.24 -2.25 6.85
N ASP A 176 -4.89 -1.70 7.87
CA ASP A 176 -4.64 -0.34 8.35
C ASP A 176 -4.02 -0.38 9.76
N LYS A 177 -2.75 0.06 9.86
CA LYS A 177 -1.99 0.15 11.11
C LYS A 177 -2.13 1.52 11.79
N ARG A 178 -2.88 2.45 11.21
CA ARG A 178 -3.04 3.84 11.69
C ARG A 178 -4.44 4.17 12.15
N GLY A 179 -5.43 3.35 11.79
CA GLY A 179 -6.84 3.65 12.05
C GLY A 179 -7.33 4.86 11.26
N MET A 180 -6.92 4.98 10.00
CA MET A 180 -7.28 6.10 9.14
C MET A 180 -8.68 5.89 8.58
N THR A 181 -9.54 6.89 8.75
CA THR A 181 -10.87 6.90 8.12
C THR A 181 -10.88 7.66 6.80
N GLU A 182 -9.88 8.52 6.60
CA GLU A 182 -9.70 9.31 5.38
C GLU A 182 -8.23 9.70 5.15
N VAL A 183 -7.90 10.03 3.90
CA VAL A 183 -6.62 10.63 3.49
C VAL A 183 -6.95 11.87 2.65
N ASP A 184 -6.65 13.06 3.19
CA ASP A 184 -6.93 14.34 2.55
C ASP A 184 -8.38 14.44 2.00
N GLY A 185 -9.36 13.96 2.80
CA GLY A 185 -10.78 13.97 2.46
C GLY A 185 -11.21 12.84 1.51
N VAL A 186 -10.35 11.86 1.24
CA VAL A 186 -10.68 10.63 0.49
C VAL A 186 -10.92 9.51 1.50
N PRO A 187 -12.10 8.88 1.53
CA PRO A 187 -12.42 7.83 2.49
C PRO A 187 -11.52 6.61 2.35
N VAL A 188 -11.22 5.96 3.47
CA VAL A 188 -10.40 4.74 3.56
C VAL A 188 -11.26 3.58 4.01
N TYR A 189 -11.26 2.51 3.21
CA TYR A 189 -11.91 1.24 3.49
C TYR A 189 -10.84 0.18 3.72
N SER A 190 -10.69 -0.25 4.97
CA SER A 190 -9.71 -1.29 5.35
C SER A 190 -10.43 -2.55 5.82
N LEU A 191 -10.02 -3.72 5.32
CA LEU A 191 -10.59 -4.99 5.78
C LEU A 191 -10.23 -5.27 7.25
N PHE A 192 -9.00 -4.90 7.65
CA PHE A 192 -8.49 -5.14 9.00
C PHE A 192 -7.84 -3.88 9.56
N SER A 193 -8.32 -3.43 10.72
CA SER A 193 -7.68 -2.36 11.49
C SER A 193 -6.80 -2.98 12.58
N ILE A 194 -5.51 -2.61 12.60
CA ILE A 194 -4.52 -3.13 13.53
C ILE A 194 -4.15 -2.05 14.53
N ARG A 195 -4.33 -2.34 15.81
CA ARG A 195 -4.02 -1.40 16.91
C ARG A 195 -3.12 -2.05 17.94
N LEU A 196 -2.08 -1.32 18.34
CA LEU A 196 -1.31 -1.67 19.53
C LEU A 196 -2.18 -1.37 20.76
N VAL A 197 -2.25 -2.32 21.68
CA VAL A 197 -2.82 -2.11 23.01
C VAL A 197 -1.64 -1.90 23.96
N ASP A 198 -1.54 -0.70 24.53
CA ASP A 198 -0.50 -0.33 25.51
C ASP A 198 -0.81 -0.87 26.92
#